data_523e572f1af13fc44c8cff865cc5b301
#
_entry.id   523e572f1af13fc44c8cff865cc5b301
#
_cell.length_a   1.000
_cell.length_b   1.000
_cell.length_c   1.000
_cell.angle_alpha   90.00
_cell.angle_beta   90.00
_cell.angle_gamma   90.00
#
_symmetry.space_group_name_H-M   'P 1'
#
loop_
_entity.id
_entity.type
_entity.pdbx_description
1 polymer ?
#
loop_
_entity_poly.entity_id
_entity_poly.type
_entity_poly.pdbx_seq_one_letter_code
_entity_poly.pdbx_strand_id
1 'polypeptide(L)'
;MTNTNINLLNTLQVNDLIDEAIRIEVEKTINLLLQEDLTDFLCYEKHSVDGYNTGNSRNGYYERSVNTTRGPITVKIPRDRNGEFKNRILEPYNRTHSDLEDMIIHLYRKGITTQDIADLIEKMYGCYYTRQTISNITSKLQEQVDAFHQRQLEEEYLVVYCDATYLSVRRDTVQKEALHVLIGITKSGKKEVIDYALFPTESISAYESLLISMKERGVKKVNLFVSDGFKGLGEMCQNIFSNSLYQRCWVHISRNVKGCVRKQDIGPILDDLKPIYSSTTEEAATNALVSFLETWVGKYPRLQGMLSDVTNLFTFLQFPESIQRSLYSTNIIENFNKAFKAVYKSKGTIPYRRFS
;
A
#
# COMPACT_ATOMS: atom_id res chain seq x y z
N MET A 1 38.54 -26.41 13.13
CA MET A 1 37.10 -26.06 12.92
C MET A 1 36.21 -26.23 14.19
N THR A 2 36.78 -26.28 15.38
CA THR A 2 36.05 -26.60 16.63
C THR A 2 35.81 -25.40 17.56
N ASN A 3 36.51 -24.29 17.39
CA ASN A 3 36.37 -23.14 18.31
C ASN A 3 35.19 -22.17 17.95
N THR A 4 34.75 -22.15 16.69
CA THR A 4 33.68 -21.23 16.25
C THR A 4 32.29 -21.70 16.70
N ASN A 5 32.08 -23.04 16.78
CA ASN A 5 30.80 -23.61 17.21
C ASN A 5 30.58 -23.50 18.72
N ILE A 6 31.64 -23.53 19.54
CA ILE A 6 31.54 -23.40 20.99
C ILE A 6 31.19 -21.96 21.38
N ASN A 7 31.75 -20.97 20.70
CA ASN A 7 31.42 -19.55 20.92
C ASN A 7 29.99 -19.20 20.50
N LEU A 8 29.46 -19.79 19.41
CA LEU A 8 28.08 -19.59 18.98
C LEU A 8 27.05 -20.19 19.95
N LEU A 9 27.33 -21.39 20.45
CA LEU A 9 26.45 -22.04 21.46
C LEU A 9 26.46 -21.26 22.79
N ASN A 10 27.61 -20.78 23.26
CA ASN A 10 27.68 -19.94 24.44
C ASN A 10 26.98 -18.59 24.26
N THR A 11 27.03 -17.99 23.06
CA THR A 11 26.36 -16.72 22.76
C THR A 11 24.85 -16.88 22.72
N LEU A 12 24.33 -17.98 22.17
CA LEU A 12 22.90 -18.29 22.16
C LEU A 12 22.37 -18.50 23.58
N GLN A 13 23.08 -19.29 24.40
CA GLN A 13 22.70 -19.50 25.80
C GLN A 13 22.73 -18.22 26.64
N VAL A 14 23.66 -17.32 26.40
CA VAL A 14 23.73 -16.01 27.07
C VAL A 14 22.57 -15.12 26.65
N ASN A 15 22.20 -15.10 25.36
CA ASN A 15 21.06 -14.33 24.90
C ASN A 15 19.74 -14.86 25.48
N ASP A 16 19.54 -16.18 25.52
CA ASP A 16 18.37 -16.80 26.14
C ASP A 16 18.24 -16.45 27.64
N LEU A 17 19.36 -16.42 28.36
CA LEU A 17 19.40 -16.01 29.75
C LEU A 17 19.08 -14.51 29.94
N ILE A 18 19.56 -13.67 29.04
CA ILE A 18 19.25 -12.23 29.05
C ILE A 18 17.76 -12.01 28.78
N ASP A 19 17.20 -12.68 27.78
CA ASP A 19 15.79 -12.56 27.43
C ASP A 19 14.89 -13.06 28.56
N GLU A 20 15.25 -14.16 29.20
CA GLU A 20 14.56 -14.67 30.41
C GLU A 20 14.63 -13.67 31.56
N ALA A 21 15.79 -13.11 31.86
CA ALA A 21 15.97 -12.11 32.91
C ALA A 21 15.13 -10.85 32.67
N ILE A 22 15.10 -10.37 31.42
CA ILE A 22 14.29 -9.21 31.01
C ILE A 22 12.80 -9.56 31.13
N ARG A 23 12.38 -10.75 30.69
CA ARG A 23 11.01 -11.23 30.79
C ARG A 23 10.50 -11.22 32.23
N ILE A 24 11.29 -11.77 33.16
CA ILE A 24 10.99 -11.80 34.59
C ILE A 24 10.86 -10.37 35.16
N GLU A 25 11.77 -9.46 34.80
CA GLU A 25 11.73 -8.08 35.29
C GLU A 25 10.56 -7.29 34.72
N VAL A 26 10.20 -7.51 33.44
CA VAL A 26 9.00 -6.93 32.80
C VAL A 26 7.72 -7.43 33.51
N GLU A 27 7.61 -8.74 33.74
CA GLU A 27 6.48 -9.32 34.45
C GLU A 27 6.33 -8.72 35.85
N LYS A 28 7.42 -8.61 36.59
CA LYS A 28 7.45 -8.03 37.93
C LYS A 28 7.04 -6.55 37.91
N THR A 29 7.60 -5.78 36.99
CA THR A 29 7.30 -4.35 36.85
C THR A 29 5.83 -4.11 36.51
N ILE A 30 5.27 -4.86 35.56
CA ILE A 30 3.84 -4.75 35.19
C ILE A 30 2.96 -5.11 36.40
N ASN A 31 3.29 -6.18 37.15
CA ASN A 31 2.53 -6.57 38.31
C ASN A 31 2.59 -5.50 39.42
N LEU A 32 3.71 -4.82 39.59
CA LEU A 32 3.86 -3.70 40.52
C LEU A 32 2.97 -2.52 40.09
N LEU A 33 3.08 -2.09 38.84
CA LEU A 33 2.28 -1.00 38.32
C LEU A 33 0.76 -1.27 38.42
N LEU A 34 0.32 -2.49 38.17
CA LEU A 34 -1.09 -2.89 38.34
C LEU A 34 -1.56 -2.77 39.81
N GLN A 35 -0.69 -3.05 40.77
CA GLN A 35 -0.99 -2.86 42.19
C GLN A 35 -1.08 -1.38 42.56
N GLU A 36 -0.17 -0.56 42.06
CA GLU A 36 -0.20 0.90 42.22
C GLU A 36 -1.47 1.50 41.62
N ASP A 37 -1.86 1.08 40.40
CA ASP A 37 -3.09 1.54 39.72
C ASP A 37 -4.35 1.24 40.57
N LEU A 38 -4.41 0.06 41.23
CA LEU A 38 -5.49 -0.25 42.17
C LEU A 38 -5.40 0.59 43.47
N THR A 39 -4.19 0.88 43.94
CA THR A 39 -3.97 1.72 45.13
C THR A 39 -4.46 3.13 44.86
N ASP A 40 -4.10 3.71 43.71
CA ASP A 40 -4.58 5.01 43.25
C ASP A 40 -6.12 5.08 43.17
N PHE A 41 -6.73 4.02 42.58
CA PHE A 41 -8.19 3.92 42.46
C PHE A 41 -8.89 3.87 43.82
N LEU A 42 -8.36 3.11 44.80
CA LEU A 42 -8.94 2.95 46.12
C LEU A 42 -8.60 4.10 47.08
N CYS A 43 -7.59 4.92 46.75
CA CYS A 43 -7.07 6.02 47.54
C CYS A 43 -6.53 5.61 48.93
N TYR A 44 -6.11 4.36 49.10
CA TYR A 44 -5.45 3.89 50.33
C TYR A 44 -4.50 2.71 50.09
N GLU A 45 -3.44 2.67 50.89
CA GLU A 45 -2.43 1.62 50.82
C GLU A 45 -2.93 0.25 51.35
N LYS A 46 -2.30 -0.82 50.90
CA LYS A 46 -2.59 -2.17 51.39
C LYS A 46 -2.32 -2.24 52.87
N HIS A 47 -3.28 -2.72 53.64
CA HIS A 47 -3.25 -2.81 55.10
C HIS A 47 -3.33 -1.46 55.84
N SER A 48 -3.61 -0.34 55.17
CA SER A 48 -3.85 0.93 55.83
C SER A 48 -5.18 0.94 56.59
N VAL A 49 -5.20 1.67 57.69
CA VAL A 49 -6.41 1.95 58.46
C VAL A 49 -7.38 2.84 57.71
N ASP A 50 -6.87 3.66 56.77
CA ASP A 50 -7.65 4.54 55.91
C ASP A 50 -8.62 3.79 54.98
N GLY A 51 -8.40 2.49 54.77
CA GLY A 51 -9.28 1.61 54.02
C GLY A 51 -10.53 1.16 54.79
N TYR A 52 -10.65 1.46 56.08
CA TYR A 52 -11.82 1.10 56.87
C TYR A 52 -13.04 1.95 56.52
N ASN A 53 -14.16 1.31 56.22
CA ASN A 53 -15.45 1.96 55.90
C ASN A 53 -15.44 2.84 54.61
N THR A 54 -14.51 2.64 53.68
CA THR A 54 -14.48 3.34 52.39
C THR A 54 -15.55 2.87 51.40
N GLY A 55 -16.29 1.81 51.70
CA GLY A 55 -17.31 1.24 50.80
C GLY A 55 -16.77 0.30 49.71
N ASN A 56 -15.47 0.28 49.49
CA ASN A 56 -14.82 -0.62 48.53
C ASN A 56 -13.50 -1.16 49.08
N SER A 57 -13.05 -2.31 48.65
CA SER A 57 -11.82 -2.93 49.11
C SER A 57 -11.17 -3.83 48.06
N ARG A 58 -9.87 -4.15 48.27
CA ARG A 58 -9.16 -5.10 47.42
C ARG A 58 -9.80 -6.48 47.49
N ASN A 59 -9.99 -7.14 46.35
CA ASN A 59 -10.62 -8.45 46.24
C ASN A 59 -9.75 -9.46 45.45
N GLY A 60 -8.50 -9.56 45.84
CA GLY A 60 -7.55 -10.47 45.21
C GLY A 60 -7.19 -10.06 43.78
N TYR A 61 -6.79 -11.04 42.98
CA TYR A 61 -6.42 -10.86 41.57
C TYR A 61 -6.85 -12.11 40.78
N TYR A 62 -6.85 -11.96 39.44
CA TYR A 62 -6.86 -13.10 38.54
C TYR A 62 -5.62 -13.07 37.64
N GLU A 63 -5.17 -14.25 37.23
CA GLU A 63 -4.00 -14.36 36.35
C GLU A 63 -4.42 -14.29 34.90
N ARG A 64 -3.59 -13.61 34.11
CA ARG A 64 -3.76 -13.44 32.66
C ARG A 64 -2.41 -13.59 31.99
N SER A 65 -2.32 -14.45 30.97
CA SER A 65 -1.15 -14.53 30.10
C SER A 65 -1.18 -13.42 29.06
N VAL A 66 -0.06 -12.71 28.91
CA VAL A 66 0.15 -11.65 27.90
C VAL A 66 1.39 -12.02 27.10
N ASN A 67 1.25 -12.08 25.79
CA ASN A 67 2.36 -12.35 24.87
C ASN A 67 3.17 -11.08 24.63
N THR A 68 4.48 -11.17 24.81
CA THR A 68 5.44 -10.09 24.54
C THR A 68 6.43 -10.53 23.47
N THR A 69 7.23 -9.58 22.97
CA THR A 69 8.33 -9.85 22.02
C THR A 69 9.44 -10.73 22.62
N ARG A 70 9.40 -11.03 23.93
CA ARG A 70 10.39 -11.87 24.62
C ARG A 70 9.76 -13.13 25.24
N GLY A 71 8.57 -13.50 24.77
CA GLY A 71 7.81 -14.64 25.25
C GLY A 71 6.61 -14.24 26.11
N PRO A 72 5.78 -15.23 26.52
CA PRO A 72 4.61 -15.00 27.35
C PRO A 72 5.01 -14.67 28.79
N ILE A 73 4.29 -13.70 29.40
CA ILE A 73 4.36 -13.34 30.81
C ILE A 73 3.02 -13.60 31.48
N THR A 74 3.02 -13.84 32.78
CA THR A 74 1.80 -14.01 33.57
C THR A 74 1.58 -12.80 34.48
N VAL A 75 0.56 -12.02 34.16
CA VAL A 75 0.22 -10.82 34.93
C VAL A 75 -0.93 -11.08 35.89
N LYS A 76 -0.86 -10.49 37.10
CA LYS A 76 -1.85 -10.60 38.16
C LYS A 76 -2.72 -9.36 38.18
N ILE A 77 -3.86 -9.42 37.48
CA ILE A 77 -4.80 -8.29 37.37
C ILE A 77 -5.55 -8.18 38.70
N PRO A 78 -5.35 -7.10 39.48
CA PRO A 78 -6.03 -6.92 40.75
C PRO A 78 -7.51 -6.59 40.53
N ARG A 79 -8.32 -6.89 41.55
CA ARG A 79 -9.76 -6.62 41.57
C ARG A 79 -10.15 -5.90 42.85
N ASP A 80 -11.12 -5.02 42.72
CA ASP A 80 -11.86 -4.45 43.84
C ASP A 80 -13.12 -5.26 44.15
N ARG A 81 -13.72 -5.02 45.28
CA ARG A 81 -14.90 -5.77 45.74
C ARG A 81 -16.16 -5.42 44.96
N ASN A 82 -16.28 -4.17 44.52
CA ASN A 82 -17.44 -3.70 43.81
C ASN A 82 -17.38 -3.99 42.29
N GLY A 83 -16.21 -4.40 41.74
CA GLY A 83 -16.01 -4.63 40.30
C GLY A 83 -15.98 -3.36 39.47
N GLU A 84 -15.67 -2.22 40.06
CA GLU A 84 -15.65 -0.90 39.41
C GLU A 84 -14.27 -0.56 38.87
N PHE A 85 -13.20 -1.18 39.41
CA PHE A 85 -11.83 -0.96 38.99
C PHE A 85 -11.58 -1.46 37.56
N LYS A 86 -11.09 -0.57 36.72
CA LYS A 86 -10.59 -0.90 35.36
C LYS A 86 -9.15 -0.46 35.29
N ASN A 87 -8.23 -1.42 35.16
CA ASN A 87 -6.81 -1.09 35.04
C ASN A 87 -6.55 -0.25 33.78
N ARG A 88 -5.63 0.73 33.89
CA ARG A 88 -5.23 1.65 32.80
C ARG A 88 -3.98 1.19 32.07
N ILE A 89 -3.33 0.12 32.55
CA ILE A 89 -2.00 -0.33 32.09
C ILE A 89 -2.11 -1.34 30.97
N LEU A 90 -3.12 -2.23 31.05
CA LEU A 90 -3.35 -3.27 30.06
C LEU A 90 -4.75 -3.13 29.47
N GLU A 91 -4.85 -3.07 28.15
CA GLU A 91 -6.14 -3.03 27.46
C GLU A 91 -7.00 -4.26 27.82
N PRO A 92 -8.30 -4.08 28.08
CA PRO A 92 -9.22 -5.18 28.32
C PRO A 92 -9.22 -6.17 27.16
N TYR A 93 -9.12 -7.46 27.46
CA TYR A 93 -9.16 -8.56 26.47
C TYR A 93 -8.01 -8.63 25.46
N ASN A 94 -7.04 -7.71 25.48
CA ASN A 94 -5.88 -7.79 24.61
C ASN A 94 -4.83 -8.74 25.22
N ARG A 95 -4.52 -9.84 24.51
CA ARG A 95 -3.52 -10.86 24.92
C ARG A 95 -2.16 -10.65 24.26
N THR A 96 -2.03 -9.64 23.43
CA THR A 96 -0.84 -9.36 22.64
C THR A 96 -0.33 -7.97 22.98
N HIS A 97 0.96 -7.83 23.18
CA HIS A 97 1.58 -6.51 23.33
C HIS A 97 1.52 -5.75 22.00
N SER A 98 1.28 -4.44 22.02
CA SER A 98 1.16 -3.58 20.83
C SER A 98 2.33 -3.77 19.86
N ASP A 99 3.55 -3.86 20.35
CA ASP A 99 4.77 -4.02 19.53
C ASP A 99 4.74 -5.32 18.71
N LEU A 100 4.17 -6.40 19.26
CA LEU A 100 4.06 -7.68 18.55
C LEU A 100 2.96 -7.62 17.48
N GLU A 101 1.85 -6.93 17.75
CA GLU A 101 0.82 -6.67 16.72
C GLU A 101 1.38 -5.82 15.58
N ASP A 102 2.12 -4.77 15.90
CA ASP A 102 2.75 -3.90 14.89
C ASP A 102 3.77 -4.67 14.04
N MET A 103 4.54 -5.58 14.65
CA MET A 103 5.44 -6.46 13.93
C MET A 103 4.68 -7.42 13.02
N ILE A 104 3.60 -8.04 13.47
CA ILE A 104 2.74 -8.92 12.67
C ILE A 104 2.21 -8.15 11.45
N ILE A 105 1.69 -6.95 11.66
CA ILE A 105 1.19 -6.07 10.61
C ILE A 105 2.31 -5.72 9.63
N HIS A 106 3.51 -5.39 10.14
CA HIS A 106 4.66 -5.07 9.29
C HIS A 106 5.09 -6.26 8.42
N LEU A 107 5.20 -7.46 8.99
CA LEU A 107 5.52 -8.69 8.26
C LEU A 107 4.47 -9.01 7.19
N TYR A 108 3.19 -8.84 7.53
CA TYR A 108 2.10 -9.03 6.58
C TYR A 108 2.15 -8.03 5.41
N ARG A 109 2.42 -6.74 5.69
CA ARG A 109 2.66 -5.72 4.66
C ARG A 109 3.82 -6.07 3.73
N LYS A 110 4.89 -6.71 4.26
CA LYS A 110 6.03 -7.21 3.47
C LYS A 110 5.68 -8.44 2.63
N GLY A 111 4.50 -9.00 2.80
CA GLY A 111 4.01 -10.08 1.97
C GLY A 111 4.18 -11.47 2.53
N ILE A 112 4.57 -11.60 3.77
CA ILE A 112 4.67 -12.89 4.45
C ILE A 112 3.25 -13.41 4.69
N THR A 113 3.05 -14.71 4.48
CA THR A 113 1.72 -15.32 4.67
C THR A 113 1.34 -15.39 6.16
N THR A 114 0.04 -15.45 6.46
CA THR A 114 -0.41 -15.57 7.84
C THR A 114 0.09 -16.84 8.54
N GLN A 115 0.35 -17.92 7.78
CA GLN A 115 0.95 -19.13 8.31
C GLN A 115 2.43 -18.90 8.65
N ASP A 116 3.21 -18.37 7.69
CA ASP A 116 4.63 -18.14 7.90
C ASP A 116 4.88 -17.14 9.03
N ILE A 117 3.98 -16.15 9.20
CA ILE A 117 4.04 -15.22 10.33
C ILE A 117 3.79 -15.96 11.65
N ALA A 118 2.78 -16.83 11.72
CA ALA A 118 2.50 -17.62 12.91
C ALA A 118 3.70 -18.52 13.28
N ASP A 119 4.24 -19.24 12.31
CA ASP A 119 5.39 -20.13 12.49
C ASP A 119 6.65 -19.35 12.90
N LEU A 120 6.87 -18.16 12.34
CA LEU A 120 7.98 -17.28 12.68
C LEU A 120 7.88 -16.77 14.12
N ILE A 121 6.69 -16.31 14.52
CA ILE A 121 6.43 -15.82 15.89
C ILE A 121 6.61 -16.92 16.91
N GLU A 122 6.09 -18.12 16.65
CA GLU A 122 6.25 -19.27 17.51
C GLU A 122 7.75 -19.62 17.68
N LYS A 123 8.49 -19.65 16.58
CA LYS A 123 9.91 -19.99 16.59
C LYS A 123 10.79 -18.95 17.27
N MET A 124 10.48 -17.65 17.10
CA MET A 124 11.31 -16.57 17.63
C MET A 124 10.95 -16.18 19.06
N TYR A 125 9.69 -16.27 19.43
CA TYR A 125 9.18 -15.70 20.71
C TYR A 125 8.47 -16.73 21.59
N GLY A 126 8.35 -18.00 21.14
CA GLY A 126 7.65 -19.04 21.88
C GLY A 126 6.14 -18.78 22.05
N CYS A 127 5.56 -17.83 21.32
CA CYS A 127 4.16 -17.46 21.39
C CYS A 127 3.38 -18.17 20.26
N TYR A 128 2.41 -19.01 20.64
CA TYR A 128 1.59 -19.71 19.66
C TYR A 128 0.44 -18.82 19.15
N TYR A 129 0.41 -18.60 17.83
CA TYR A 129 -0.67 -17.91 17.13
C TYR A 129 -1.29 -18.81 16.07
N THR A 130 -2.61 -18.89 16.06
CA THR A 130 -3.30 -19.53 14.95
C THR A 130 -3.31 -18.60 13.72
N ARG A 131 -3.44 -19.18 12.51
CA ARG A 131 -3.67 -18.40 11.29
C ARG A 131 -4.85 -17.44 11.44
N GLN A 132 -5.89 -17.84 12.15
CA GLN A 132 -7.07 -17.00 12.42
C GLN A 132 -6.72 -15.80 13.30
N THR A 133 -5.90 -15.99 14.32
CA THR A 133 -5.44 -14.86 15.16
C THR A 133 -4.63 -13.86 14.37
N ILE A 134 -3.66 -14.32 13.56
CA ILE A 134 -2.91 -13.43 12.66
C ILE A 134 -3.85 -12.73 11.66
N SER A 135 -4.83 -13.45 11.11
CA SER A 135 -5.83 -12.88 10.22
C SER A 135 -6.65 -11.79 10.88
N ASN A 136 -7.06 -11.97 12.13
CA ASN A 136 -7.82 -10.97 12.89
C ASN A 136 -6.98 -9.73 13.19
N ILE A 137 -5.69 -9.90 13.54
CA ILE A 137 -4.78 -8.76 13.75
C ILE A 137 -4.60 -7.99 12.42
N THR A 138 -4.38 -8.69 11.31
CA THR A 138 -4.19 -8.06 10.00
C THR A 138 -5.47 -7.49 9.40
N SER A 139 -6.66 -7.86 9.89
CA SER A 139 -7.94 -7.26 9.45
C SER A 139 -8.04 -5.77 9.78
N LYS A 140 -7.33 -5.30 10.79
CA LYS A 140 -7.20 -3.85 11.09
C LYS A 140 -6.67 -3.05 9.88
N LEU A 141 -5.93 -3.71 8.96
CA LEU A 141 -5.50 -3.09 7.72
C LEU A 141 -6.66 -2.83 6.75
N GLN A 142 -7.75 -3.61 6.81
CA GLN A 142 -8.92 -3.38 5.97
C GLN A 142 -9.56 -2.03 6.29
N GLU A 143 -9.68 -1.69 7.55
CA GLU A 143 -10.20 -0.38 7.97
C GLU A 143 -9.35 0.78 7.40
N GLN A 144 -8.02 0.60 7.33
CA GLN A 144 -7.12 1.58 6.72
C GLN A 144 -7.30 1.66 5.19
N VAL A 145 -7.54 0.51 4.53
CA VAL A 145 -7.82 0.46 3.09
C VAL A 145 -9.18 1.12 2.80
N ASP A 146 -10.21 0.84 3.59
CA ASP A 146 -11.54 1.43 3.43
C ASP A 146 -11.48 2.94 3.68
N ALA A 147 -10.79 3.38 4.73
CA ALA A 147 -10.55 4.79 5.00
C ALA A 147 -9.79 5.47 3.85
N PHE A 148 -8.82 4.77 3.22
CA PHE A 148 -8.12 5.28 2.04
C PHE A 148 -9.08 5.49 0.87
N HIS A 149 -9.95 4.54 0.56
CA HIS A 149 -10.92 4.63 -0.54
C HIS A 149 -12.04 5.66 -0.27
N GLN A 150 -12.33 5.96 1.00
CA GLN A 150 -13.38 6.91 1.39
C GLN A 150 -12.86 8.32 1.73
N ARG A 151 -11.53 8.50 1.77
CA ARG A 151 -10.96 9.78 2.16
C ARG A 151 -11.37 10.91 1.24
N GLN A 152 -11.55 12.09 1.78
CA GLN A 152 -11.73 13.31 1.01
C GLN A 152 -10.49 13.56 0.13
N LEU A 153 -10.72 13.95 -1.10
CA LEU A 153 -9.67 14.30 -2.06
C LEU A 153 -9.54 15.83 -2.20
N GLU A 154 -8.44 16.27 -2.80
CA GLU A 154 -8.26 17.68 -3.18
C GLU A 154 -9.30 18.07 -4.25
N GLU A 155 -9.78 19.32 -4.19
CA GLU A 155 -10.77 19.79 -5.16
C GLU A 155 -10.22 19.93 -6.60
N GLU A 156 -8.91 20.13 -6.75
CA GLU A 156 -8.26 20.33 -8.05
C GLU A 156 -6.97 19.51 -8.17
N TYR A 157 -6.85 18.79 -9.29
CA TYR A 157 -5.63 18.12 -9.71
C TYR A 157 -5.11 18.72 -11.02
N LEU A 158 -3.80 19.02 -11.07
CA LEU A 158 -3.16 19.51 -12.29
C LEU A 158 -3.07 18.39 -13.33
N VAL A 159 -2.69 17.20 -12.90
CA VAL A 159 -2.57 16.02 -13.77
C VAL A 159 -3.08 14.79 -13.03
N VAL A 160 -3.83 13.96 -13.72
CA VAL A 160 -4.21 12.61 -13.26
C VAL A 160 -3.70 11.59 -14.27
N TYR A 161 -2.85 10.70 -13.84
CA TYR A 161 -2.35 9.57 -14.61
C TYR A 161 -3.24 8.37 -14.39
N CYS A 162 -3.68 7.74 -15.47
CA CYS A 162 -4.47 6.52 -15.48
C CYS A 162 -3.65 5.40 -16.12
N ASP A 163 -3.46 4.30 -15.42
CA ASP A 163 -2.72 3.13 -15.91
C ASP A 163 -3.28 1.84 -15.34
N ALA A 164 -3.09 0.74 -16.04
CA ALA A 164 -3.44 -0.58 -15.56
C ALA A 164 -2.24 -1.54 -15.64
N THR A 165 -2.14 -2.44 -14.67
CA THR A 165 -1.12 -3.48 -14.67
C THR A 165 -1.75 -4.82 -14.31
N TYR A 166 -1.32 -5.89 -15.01
CA TYR A 166 -1.85 -7.22 -14.75
C TYR A 166 -1.12 -7.91 -13.62
N LEU A 167 -1.90 -8.50 -12.71
CA LEU A 167 -1.45 -9.25 -11.55
C LEU A 167 -2.01 -10.67 -11.61
N SER A 168 -1.25 -11.65 -11.10
CA SER A 168 -1.77 -13.00 -10.89
C SER A 168 -2.53 -13.05 -9.57
N VAL A 169 -3.82 -13.23 -9.62
CA VAL A 169 -4.73 -13.27 -8.46
C VAL A 169 -5.23 -14.70 -8.29
N ARG A 170 -5.17 -15.22 -7.07
CA ARG A 170 -5.70 -16.53 -6.73
C ARG A 170 -7.09 -16.36 -6.11
N ARG A 171 -8.10 -16.75 -6.88
CA ARG A 171 -9.47 -17.03 -6.42
C ARG A 171 -9.62 -18.53 -6.23
N ASP A 172 -10.49 -19.17 -6.97
CA ASP A 172 -10.54 -20.65 -7.08
C ASP A 172 -9.39 -21.16 -7.93
N THR A 173 -9.03 -20.42 -8.98
CA THR A 173 -7.86 -20.63 -9.84
C THR A 173 -7.00 -19.36 -9.87
N VAL A 174 -5.76 -19.50 -10.39
CA VAL A 174 -4.89 -18.32 -10.60
C VAL A 174 -5.21 -17.71 -11.95
N GLN A 175 -5.69 -16.47 -11.95
CA GLN A 175 -5.99 -15.71 -13.15
C GLN A 175 -5.25 -14.37 -13.16
N LYS A 176 -5.04 -13.82 -14.35
CA LYS A 176 -4.51 -12.47 -14.49
C LYS A 176 -5.66 -11.47 -14.43
N GLU A 177 -5.60 -10.57 -13.47
CA GLU A 177 -6.55 -9.48 -13.30
C GLU A 177 -5.85 -8.13 -13.47
N ALA A 178 -6.59 -7.13 -13.93
CA ALA A 178 -6.07 -5.77 -14.16
C ALA A 178 -6.23 -4.93 -12.89
N LEU A 179 -5.12 -4.47 -12.34
CA LEU A 179 -5.09 -3.45 -11.29
C LEU A 179 -5.05 -2.08 -11.98
N HIS A 180 -6.15 -1.36 -11.90
CA HIS A 180 -6.25 0.03 -12.35
C HIS A 180 -5.76 0.95 -11.23
N VAL A 181 -4.98 1.96 -11.57
CA VAL A 181 -4.41 2.92 -10.62
C VAL A 181 -4.56 4.33 -11.16
N LEU A 182 -5.03 5.24 -10.31
CA LEU A 182 -5.07 6.67 -10.57
C LEU A 182 -4.05 7.38 -9.68
N ILE A 183 -3.12 8.13 -10.29
CA ILE A 183 -2.12 8.93 -9.56
C ILE A 183 -2.31 10.38 -9.93
N GLY A 184 -2.49 11.24 -8.92
CA GLY A 184 -2.69 12.67 -9.09
C GLY A 184 -1.47 13.50 -8.74
N ILE A 185 -1.37 14.66 -9.41
CA ILE A 185 -0.51 15.76 -9.01
C ILE A 185 -1.44 16.90 -8.56
N THR A 186 -1.36 17.25 -7.30
CA THR A 186 -2.15 18.34 -6.71
C THR A 186 -1.64 19.71 -7.20
N LYS A 187 -2.39 20.77 -6.93
CA LYS A 187 -2.01 22.14 -7.23
C LYS A 187 -0.69 22.57 -6.55
N SER A 188 -0.37 21.99 -5.40
CA SER A 188 0.90 22.18 -4.70
C SER A 188 2.08 21.40 -5.27
N GLY A 189 1.87 20.59 -6.32
CA GLY A 189 2.89 19.69 -6.90
C GLY A 189 3.10 18.38 -6.15
N LYS A 190 2.31 18.09 -5.11
CA LYS A 190 2.36 16.83 -4.38
C LYS A 190 1.81 15.70 -5.23
N LYS A 191 2.52 14.57 -5.25
CA LYS A 191 2.08 13.33 -5.90
C LYS A 191 1.36 12.44 -4.90
N GLU A 192 0.21 11.90 -5.29
CA GLU A 192 -0.50 10.94 -4.46
C GLU A 192 -1.25 9.90 -5.31
N VAL A 193 -1.39 8.70 -4.75
CA VAL A 193 -2.31 7.71 -5.30
C VAL A 193 -3.73 8.16 -4.95
N ILE A 194 -4.53 8.48 -5.95
CA ILE A 194 -5.92 8.91 -5.76
C ILE A 194 -6.78 7.71 -5.38
N ASP A 195 -6.72 6.69 -6.23
CA ASP A 195 -7.48 5.46 -6.05
C ASP A 195 -6.87 4.29 -6.82
N TYR A 196 -7.30 3.07 -6.49
CA TYR A 196 -6.96 1.86 -7.23
C TYR A 196 -8.09 0.85 -7.10
N ALA A 197 -8.26 0.01 -8.13
CA ALA A 197 -9.22 -1.07 -8.10
C ALA A 197 -8.77 -2.26 -8.96
N LEU A 198 -9.14 -3.46 -8.53
CA LEU A 198 -8.81 -4.71 -9.20
C LEU A 198 -10.04 -5.22 -9.95
N PHE A 199 -9.92 -5.41 -11.26
CA PHE A 199 -10.97 -5.95 -12.12
C PHE A 199 -10.47 -7.16 -12.89
N PRO A 200 -11.35 -8.09 -13.30
CA PRO A 200 -10.95 -9.27 -14.07
C PRO A 200 -10.20 -8.94 -15.36
N THR A 201 -10.59 -7.84 -16.01
CA THR A 201 -9.96 -7.33 -17.24
C THR A 201 -9.88 -5.82 -17.21
N GLU A 202 -8.96 -5.26 -18.00
CA GLU A 202 -8.97 -3.84 -18.26
C GLU A 202 -10.22 -3.45 -19.04
N SER A 203 -10.97 -2.48 -18.54
CA SER A 203 -12.25 -2.08 -19.13
C SER A 203 -12.53 -0.60 -18.89
N ILE A 204 -13.35 -0.02 -19.78
CA ILE A 204 -13.79 1.36 -19.67
C ILE A 204 -14.62 1.59 -18.40
N SER A 205 -15.48 0.61 -18.05
CA SER A 205 -16.33 0.66 -16.85
C SER A 205 -15.51 0.67 -15.54
N ALA A 206 -14.34 0.04 -15.53
CA ALA A 206 -13.44 0.09 -14.39
C ALA A 206 -12.90 1.51 -14.16
N TYR A 207 -12.45 2.17 -15.23
CA TYR A 207 -12.03 3.56 -15.17
C TYR A 207 -13.18 4.50 -14.81
N GLU A 208 -14.38 4.27 -15.39
CA GLU A 208 -15.57 5.05 -15.09
C GLU A 208 -15.91 5.04 -13.59
N SER A 209 -15.90 3.86 -12.98
CA SER A 209 -16.17 3.71 -11.54
C SER A 209 -15.15 4.49 -10.69
N LEU A 210 -13.86 4.44 -11.05
CA LEU A 210 -12.82 5.18 -10.35
C LEU A 210 -12.95 6.69 -10.51
N LEU A 211 -13.29 7.17 -11.71
CA LEU A 211 -13.45 8.61 -11.98
C LEU A 211 -14.72 9.17 -11.32
N ILE A 212 -15.80 8.39 -11.26
CA ILE A 212 -17.02 8.76 -10.51
C ILE A 212 -16.69 8.85 -9.01
N SER A 213 -16.00 7.85 -8.45
CA SER A 213 -15.54 7.87 -7.06
C SER A 213 -14.71 9.12 -6.74
N MET A 214 -13.79 9.52 -7.64
CA MET A 214 -13.04 10.77 -7.47
C MET A 214 -13.98 11.97 -7.31
N LYS A 215 -15.00 12.09 -8.16
CA LYS A 215 -15.95 13.20 -8.14
C LYS A 215 -16.78 13.21 -6.86
N GLU A 216 -17.27 12.06 -6.43
CA GLU A 216 -18.02 11.90 -5.18
C GLU A 216 -17.18 12.24 -3.94
N ARG A 217 -15.88 12.00 -4.00
CA ARG A 217 -14.91 12.31 -2.93
C ARG A 217 -14.38 13.73 -3.00
N GLY A 218 -14.99 14.63 -3.77
CA GLY A 218 -14.80 16.07 -3.73
C GLY A 218 -13.96 16.68 -4.85
N VAL A 219 -13.47 15.89 -5.82
CA VAL A 219 -12.72 16.45 -6.96
C VAL A 219 -13.67 17.21 -7.87
N LYS A 220 -13.41 18.51 -8.05
CA LYS A 220 -14.21 19.41 -8.89
C LYS A 220 -13.55 19.64 -10.26
N LYS A 221 -12.23 19.57 -10.32
CA LYS A 221 -11.48 19.91 -11.52
C LYS A 221 -10.24 19.04 -11.71
N VAL A 222 -10.04 18.58 -12.93
CA VAL A 222 -8.79 17.97 -13.41
C VAL A 222 -8.37 18.70 -14.67
N ASN A 223 -7.13 19.22 -14.72
CA ASN A 223 -6.69 19.98 -15.89
C ASN A 223 -6.25 19.04 -17.02
N LEU A 224 -5.56 17.94 -16.71
CA LEU A 224 -5.06 17.00 -17.70
C LEU A 224 -5.17 15.56 -17.22
N PHE A 225 -5.71 14.70 -18.06
CA PHE A 225 -5.57 13.25 -17.91
C PHE A 225 -4.49 12.71 -18.83
N VAL A 226 -3.70 11.76 -18.34
CA VAL A 226 -2.65 11.07 -19.11
C VAL A 226 -2.86 9.57 -18.99
N SER A 227 -2.96 8.86 -20.12
CA SER A 227 -3.05 7.39 -20.11
C SER A 227 -2.34 6.75 -21.32
N ASP A 228 -2.34 5.44 -21.40
CA ASP A 228 -1.80 4.65 -22.51
C ASP A 228 -2.57 4.80 -23.83
N GLY A 229 -3.73 5.46 -23.80
CA GLY A 229 -4.61 5.64 -24.95
C GLY A 229 -5.68 4.55 -25.07
N PHE A 230 -6.11 3.98 -23.94
CA PHE A 230 -7.22 3.04 -23.94
C PHE A 230 -8.46 3.65 -24.62
N LYS A 231 -9.04 2.89 -25.57
CA LYS A 231 -10.12 3.41 -26.42
C LYS A 231 -11.32 3.88 -25.61
N GLY A 232 -11.77 5.11 -25.86
CA GLY A 232 -12.91 5.74 -25.19
C GLY A 232 -12.59 6.39 -23.84
N LEU A 233 -11.38 6.17 -23.27
CA LEU A 233 -11.01 6.73 -21.97
C LEU A 233 -10.93 8.26 -22.01
N GLY A 234 -10.39 8.83 -23.08
CA GLY A 234 -10.30 10.29 -23.24
C GLY A 234 -11.68 10.97 -23.24
N GLU A 235 -12.62 10.45 -24.03
CA GLU A 235 -14.00 10.96 -24.06
C GLU A 235 -14.70 10.81 -22.70
N MET A 236 -14.50 9.70 -22.02
CA MET A 236 -15.07 9.47 -20.70
C MET A 236 -14.50 10.44 -19.65
N CYS A 237 -13.17 10.67 -19.65
CA CYS A 237 -12.57 11.66 -18.76
C CYS A 237 -13.20 13.05 -18.95
N GLN A 238 -13.39 13.47 -20.19
CA GLN A 238 -14.01 14.75 -20.53
C GLN A 238 -15.50 14.81 -20.20
N ASN A 239 -16.24 13.70 -20.32
CA ASN A 239 -17.65 13.63 -19.93
C ASN A 239 -17.84 13.76 -18.42
N ILE A 240 -16.96 13.18 -17.61
CA ILE A 240 -17.04 13.22 -16.14
C ILE A 240 -16.49 14.54 -15.62
N PHE A 241 -15.34 15.00 -16.16
CA PHE A 241 -14.67 16.26 -15.83
C PHE A 241 -14.64 17.17 -17.05
N SER A 242 -15.73 17.90 -17.26
CA SER A 242 -15.82 18.88 -18.34
C SER A 242 -14.68 19.91 -18.25
N ASN A 243 -14.09 20.28 -19.37
CA ASN A 243 -12.90 21.13 -19.49
C ASN A 243 -11.57 20.48 -19.12
N SER A 244 -11.51 19.19 -18.90
CA SER A 244 -10.23 18.48 -18.79
C SER A 244 -9.63 18.26 -20.18
N LEU A 245 -8.31 18.34 -20.26
CA LEU A 245 -7.55 17.93 -21.42
C LEU A 245 -7.16 16.45 -21.28
N TYR A 246 -6.81 15.83 -22.41
CA TYR A 246 -6.36 14.45 -22.42
C TYR A 246 -5.08 14.32 -23.23
N GLN A 247 -4.12 13.54 -22.74
CA GLN A 247 -2.83 13.27 -23.38
C GLN A 247 -2.58 11.78 -23.46
N ARG A 248 -2.25 11.28 -24.63
CA ARG A 248 -1.76 9.90 -24.81
C ARG A 248 -0.29 9.81 -24.43
N CYS A 249 0.04 8.81 -23.64
CA CYS A 249 1.40 8.61 -23.12
C CYS A 249 2.39 8.19 -24.21
N TRP A 250 3.41 8.99 -24.46
CA TRP A 250 4.45 8.70 -25.43
C TRP A 250 5.34 7.51 -25.06
N VAL A 251 5.47 7.20 -23.79
CA VAL A 251 6.21 6.00 -23.35
C VAL A 251 5.48 4.73 -23.76
N HIS A 252 4.15 4.69 -23.60
CA HIS A 252 3.34 3.55 -24.06
C HIS A 252 3.30 3.49 -25.60
N ILE A 253 3.18 4.61 -26.27
CA ILE A 253 3.28 4.67 -27.73
C ILE A 253 4.63 4.10 -28.19
N SER A 254 5.73 4.54 -27.61
CA SER A 254 7.08 4.06 -27.96
C SER A 254 7.24 2.55 -27.70
N ARG A 255 6.65 2.02 -26.64
CA ARG A 255 6.63 0.56 -26.37
C ARG A 255 5.83 -0.20 -27.40
N ASN A 256 4.68 0.32 -27.77
CA ASN A 256 3.83 -0.30 -28.79
C ASN A 256 4.51 -0.29 -30.16
N VAL A 257 5.16 0.81 -30.53
CA VAL A 257 6.00 0.91 -31.73
C VAL A 257 7.10 -0.14 -31.71
N LYS A 258 7.87 -0.21 -30.61
CA LYS A 258 8.91 -1.21 -30.40
C LYS A 258 8.39 -2.65 -30.53
N GLY A 259 7.18 -2.92 -30.06
CA GLY A 259 6.54 -4.25 -30.14
C GLY A 259 6.10 -4.65 -31.55
N CYS A 260 5.97 -3.69 -32.49
CA CYS A 260 5.51 -3.91 -33.86
C CYS A 260 6.63 -4.05 -34.87
N VAL A 261 7.90 -3.84 -34.50
CA VAL A 261 9.04 -3.78 -35.42
C VAL A 261 10.08 -4.87 -35.14
N ARG A 262 10.92 -5.15 -36.12
CA ARG A 262 12.02 -6.12 -36.00
C ARG A 262 13.11 -5.58 -35.08
N LYS A 263 13.82 -6.48 -34.37
CA LYS A 263 14.87 -6.11 -33.40
C LYS A 263 15.92 -5.16 -33.97
N GLN A 264 16.33 -5.38 -35.21
CA GLN A 264 17.34 -4.56 -35.88
C GLN A 264 16.90 -3.11 -36.15
N ASP A 265 15.59 -2.86 -36.26
CA ASP A 265 15.02 -1.54 -36.60
C ASP A 265 14.60 -0.78 -35.30
N ILE A 266 14.70 -1.39 -34.12
CA ILE A 266 14.24 -0.76 -32.86
C ILE A 266 15.02 0.52 -32.56
N GLY A 267 16.34 0.53 -32.72
CA GLY A 267 17.18 1.71 -32.49
C GLY A 267 16.77 2.85 -33.41
N PRO A 268 16.94 2.67 -34.76
CA PRO A 268 16.61 3.69 -35.72
C PRO A 268 15.18 4.25 -35.57
N ILE A 269 14.17 3.39 -35.41
CA ILE A 269 12.78 3.85 -35.30
C ILE A 269 12.49 4.65 -34.04
N LEU A 270 13.14 4.30 -32.89
CA LEU A 270 13.00 5.08 -31.68
C LEU A 270 13.76 6.43 -31.75
N ASP A 271 14.86 6.48 -32.48
CA ASP A 271 15.59 7.72 -32.69
C ASP A 271 14.77 8.67 -33.60
N ASP A 272 14.08 8.15 -34.62
CA ASP A 272 13.18 8.92 -35.49
C ASP A 272 11.85 9.28 -34.78
N LEU A 273 11.42 8.51 -33.80
CA LEU A 273 10.23 8.81 -32.99
C LEU A 273 10.47 9.94 -31.96
N LYS A 274 11.69 10.06 -31.45
CA LYS A 274 12.05 11.01 -30.42
C LYS A 274 11.80 12.49 -30.79
N PRO A 275 12.11 12.98 -31.99
CA PRO A 275 11.82 14.34 -32.38
C PRO A 275 10.34 14.72 -32.25
N ILE A 276 9.41 13.77 -32.43
CA ILE A 276 7.97 14.03 -32.38
C ILE A 276 7.57 14.55 -31.00
N TYR A 277 7.97 13.87 -29.93
CA TYR A 277 7.59 14.22 -28.54
C TYR A 277 8.61 15.13 -27.82
N SER A 278 9.75 15.41 -28.44
CA SER A 278 10.73 16.40 -27.94
C SER A 278 10.62 17.75 -28.63
N SER A 279 9.72 17.93 -29.58
CA SER A 279 9.44 19.20 -30.20
C SER A 279 8.82 20.19 -29.22
N THR A 280 9.11 21.48 -29.43
CA THR A 280 8.58 22.57 -28.59
C THR A 280 7.34 23.22 -29.18
N THR A 281 7.02 22.93 -30.44
CA THR A 281 5.83 23.46 -31.14
C THR A 281 5.05 22.32 -31.78
N GLU A 282 3.74 22.51 -31.92
CA GLU A 282 2.85 21.52 -32.54
C GLU A 282 3.17 21.34 -34.02
N GLU A 283 3.55 22.42 -34.71
CA GLU A 283 3.97 22.37 -36.13
C GLU A 283 5.22 21.49 -36.31
N ALA A 284 6.25 21.68 -35.47
CA ALA A 284 7.46 20.87 -35.53
C ALA A 284 7.18 19.39 -35.18
N ALA A 285 6.33 19.13 -34.18
CA ALA A 285 5.91 17.79 -33.81
C ALA A 285 5.13 17.10 -34.92
N THR A 286 4.23 17.82 -35.60
CA THR A 286 3.45 17.33 -36.75
C THR A 286 4.35 16.99 -37.93
N ASN A 287 5.29 17.89 -38.29
CA ASN A 287 6.24 17.66 -39.37
C ASN A 287 7.13 16.43 -39.06
N ALA A 288 7.60 16.28 -37.84
CA ALA A 288 8.37 15.11 -37.41
C ALA A 288 7.53 13.82 -37.51
N LEU A 289 6.24 13.87 -37.13
CA LEU A 289 5.33 12.74 -37.27
C LEU A 289 5.10 12.34 -38.74
N VAL A 290 4.88 13.30 -39.60
CA VAL A 290 4.72 13.04 -41.06
C VAL A 290 5.97 12.37 -41.64
N SER A 291 7.15 12.92 -41.37
CA SER A 291 8.43 12.35 -41.82
C SER A 291 8.64 10.92 -41.28
N PHE A 292 8.30 10.68 -39.99
CA PHE A 292 8.33 9.36 -39.37
C PHE A 292 7.42 8.37 -40.13
N LEU A 293 6.18 8.75 -40.40
CA LEU A 293 5.21 7.89 -41.07
C LEU A 293 5.64 7.59 -42.51
N GLU A 294 6.13 8.59 -43.25
CA GLU A 294 6.65 8.42 -44.62
C GLU A 294 7.82 7.43 -44.67
N THR A 295 8.70 7.47 -43.68
CA THR A 295 9.88 6.59 -43.59
C THR A 295 9.49 5.15 -43.25
N TRP A 296 8.57 4.95 -42.29
CA TRP A 296 8.39 3.65 -41.66
C TRP A 296 7.11 2.90 -42.02
N VAL A 297 6.04 3.59 -42.50
CA VAL A 297 4.75 2.94 -42.78
C VAL A 297 4.87 1.93 -43.91
N GLY A 298 5.68 2.21 -44.96
CA GLY A 298 5.91 1.25 -46.03
C GLY A 298 6.45 -0.09 -45.58
N LYS A 299 7.26 -0.11 -44.51
CA LYS A 299 7.84 -1.31 -43.91
C LYS A 299 6.96 -1.88 -42.77
N TYR A 300 6.27 -1.02 -42.05
CA TYR A 300 5.43 -1.36 -40.88
C TYR A 300 4.06 -0.68 -40.92
N PRO A 301 3.11 -1.17 -41.74
CA PRO A 301 1.80 -0.52 -41.95
C PRO A 301 0.98 -0.30 -40.66
N ARG A 302 1.21 -1.12 -39.63
CA ARG A 302 0.52 -0.98 -38.33
C ARG A 302 0.81 0.35 -37.64
N LEU A 303 1.94 0.99 -37.91
CA LEU A 303 2.31 2.28 -37.33
C LEU A 303 1.34 3.39 -37.74
N GLN A 304 0.81 3.34 -38.96
CA GLN A 304 -0.19 4.30 -39.41
C GLN A 304 -1.43 4.26 -38.52
N GLY A 305 -2.01 3.08 -38.25
CA GLY A 305 -3.19 2.97 -37.41
C GLY A 305 -2.96 3.36 -35.94
N MET A 306 -1.71 3.28 -35.47
CA MET A 306 -1.36 3.69 -34.09
C MET A 306 -1.21 5.21 -33.93
N LEU A 307 -0.79 5.93 -35.00
CA LEU A 307 -0.39 7.32 -34.95
C LEU A 307 -1.24 8.23 -35.86
N SER A 308 -2.19 7.68 -36.63
CA SER A 308 -3.08 8.47 -37.51
C SER A 308 -4.03 9.38 -36.74
N ASP A 309 -4.46 8.96 -35.54
CA ASP A 309 -5.23 9.82 -34.66
C ASP A 309 -4.27 10.72 -33.88
N VAL A 310 -4.05 11.92 -34.38
CA VAL A 310 -3.20 12.94 -33.78
C VAL A 310 -3.89 13.65 -32.60
N THR A 311 -5.20 13.45 -32.44
CA THR A 311 -5.94 13.97 -31.31
C THR A 311 -5.30 13.46 -30.00
N ASN A 312 -5.01 14.35 -29.08
CA ASN A 312 -4.39 14.02 -27.81
C ASN A 312 -2.92 13.51 -27.87
N LEU A 313 -2.22 13.60 -28.96
CA LEU A 313 -0.79 13.30 -29.03
C LEU A 313 0.08 14.48 -28.58
N PHE A 314 -0.36 15.71 -28.84
CA PHE A 314 0.41 16.93 -28.64
C PHE A 314 -0.17 17.85 -27.55
N THR A 315 -1.14 17.39 -26.81
CA THR A 315 -1.79 18.19 -25.73
C THR A 315 -0.78 18.71 -24.70
N PHE A 316 0.30 17.98 -24.45
CA PHE A 316 1.37 18.39 -23.55
C PHE A 316 2.04 19.71 -23.97
N LEU A 317 2.03 20.07 -25.27
CA LEU A 317 2.59 21.32 -25.79
C LEU A 317 1.82 22.57 -25.34
N GLN A 318 0.57 22.43 -24.89
CA GLN A 318 -0.22 23.52 -24.32
C GLN A 318 0.23 23.94 -22.92
N PHE A 319 1.18 23.21 -22.33
CA PHE A 319 1.70 23.43 -20.98
C PHE A 319 3.11 24.03 -21.03
N PRO A 320 3.56 24.71 -19.95
CA PRO A 320 4.91 25.23 -19.87
C PRO A 320 5.99 24.17 -20.12
N GLU A 321 7.03 24.52 -20.86
CA GLU A 321 8.12 23.61 -21.26
C GLU A 321 8.75 22.87 -20.06
N SER A 322 8.89 23.54 -18.93
CA SER A 322 9.46 22.98 -17.69
C SER A 322 8.73 21.72 -17.17
N ILE A 323 7.43 21.55 -17.51
CA ILE A 323 6.64 20.41 -17.06
C ILE A 323 6.28 19.43 -18.18
N GLN A 324 6.43 19.81 -19.46
CA GLN A 324 6.03 18.99 -20.60
C GLN A 324 6.61 17.58 -20.53
N ARG A 325 7.89 17.44 -20.16
CA ARG A 325 8.56 16.14 -20.02
C ARG A 325 7.87 15.22 -19.02
N SER A 326 7.29 15.77 -17.97
CA SER A 326 6.52 15.01 -16.99
C SER A 326 5.15 14.58 -17.51
N LEU A 327 4.59 15.33 -18.47
CA LEU A 327 3.26 15.09 -19.00
C LEU A 327 3.23 14.02 -20.09
N TYR A 328 4.25 13.94 -20.94
CA TYR A 328 4.32 12.92 -21.97
C TYR A 328 5.07 11.65 -21.54
N SER A 329 5.79 11.68 -20.39
CA SER A 329 6.46 10.52 -19.82
C SER A 329 5.73 10.01 -18.57
N THR A 330 5.39 8.72 -18.55
CA THR A 330 4.74 8.09 -17.39
C THR A 330 5.75 7.62 -16.33
N ASN A 331 6.91 8.24 -16.20
CA ASN A 331 7.91 7.88 -15.19
C ASN A 331 7.31 7.81 -13.77
N ILE A 332 6.27 8.59 -13.50
CA ILE A 332 5.57 8.62 -12.21
C ILE A 332 4.86 7.29 -11.97
N ILE A 333 4.02 6.84 -12.92
CA ILE A 333 3.31 5.56 -12.82
C ILE A 333 4.28 4.38 -12.96
N GLU A 334 5.29 4.48 -13.81
CA GLU A 334 6.29 3.43 -13.94
C GLU A 334 7.06 3.18 -12.65
N ASN A 335 7.45 4.23 -11.94
CA ASN A 335 8.11 4.10 -10.64
C ASN A 335 7.18 3.47 -9.59
N PHE A 336 5.90 3.86 -9.58
CA PHE A 336 4.89 3.23 -8.75
C PHE A 336 4.74 1.74 -9.11
N ASN A 337 4.55 1.42 -10.38
CA ASN A 337 4.41 0.04 -10.86
C ASN A 337 5.66 -0.81 -10.59
N LYS A 338 6.87 -0.24 -10.67
CA LYS A 338 8.12 -0.92 -10.30
C LYS A 338 8.15 -1.25 -8.80
N ALA A 339 7.86 -0.29 -7.96
CA ALA A 339 7.81 -0.47 -6.51
C ALA A 339 6.74 -1.51 -6.13
N PHE A 340 5.54 -1.40 -6.70
CA PHE A 340 4.45 -2.34 -6.51
C PHE A 340 4.82 -3.76 -6.99
N LYS A 341 5.39 -3.89 -8.19
CA LYS A 341 5.83 -5.18 -8.75
C LYS A 341 6.97 -5.82 -7.94
N ALA A 342 7.84 -5.04 -7.32
CA ALA A 342 8.89 -5.56 -6.45
C ALA A 342 8.29 -6.27 -5.22
N VAL A 343 7.28 -5.67 -4.59
CA VAL A 343 6.53 -6.28 -3.48
C VAL A 343 5.70 -7.48 -3.97
N TYR A 344 5.05 -7.35 -5.12
CA TYR A 344 4.23 -8.40 -5.70
C TYR A 344 5.03 -9.64 -6.13
N LYS A 345 6.21 -9.46 -6.75
CA LYS A 345 7.04 -10.58 -7.23
C LYS A 345 7.49 -11.51 -6.11
N SER A 346 7.68 -11.00 -4.90
CA SER A 346 8.04 -11.80 -3.74
C SER A 346 6.92 -12.78 -3.32
N LYS A 347 5.67 -12.48 -3.69
CA LYS A 347 4.48 -13.31 -3.34
C LYS A 347 4.05 -14.29 -4.44
N GLY A 348 4.49 -14.10 -5.68
CA GLY A 348 4.07 -14.90 -6.84
C GLY A 348 2.61 -14.73 -7.24
N THR A 349 1.67 -14.81 -6.30
CA THR A 349 0.23 -14.63 -6.51
C THR A 349 -0.39 -13.88 -5.34
N ILE A 350 -1.37 -13.02 -5.60
CA ILE A 350 -2.15 -12.35 -4.55
C ILE A 350 -3.36 -13.21 -4.20
N PRO A 351 -3.54 -13.64 -2.95
CA PRO A 351 -4.77 -14.30 -2.54
C PRO A 351 -5.91 -13.27 -2.57
N TYR A 352 -6.95 -13.55 -3.36
CA TYR A 352 -8.17 -12.76 -3.30
C TYR A 352 -9.01 -13.20 -2.10
N ARG A 353 -9.22 -12.32 -1.16
CA ARG A 353 -10.24 -12.49 -0.13
C ARG A 353 -11.48 -11.68 -0.54
N ARG A 354 -12.61 -12.36 -0.80
CA ARG A 354 -13.90 -11.68 -0.74
C ARG A 354 -14.12 -11.29 0.72
N PHE A 355 -14.11 -10.04 1.00
CA PHE A 355 -14.72 -9.53 2.22
C PHE A 355 -16.20 -9.41 1.92
N SER A 356 -16.99 -10.23 2.61
CA SER A 356 -18.46 -10.19 2.57
C SER A 356 -18.95 -9.05 3.47
#